data_78ab89d8f9422dbc7be07a3ac8d66edc
#
_entry.id   78ab89d8f9422dbc7be07a3ac8d66edc
#
_cell.length_a   1.000
_cell.length_b   1.000
_cell.length_c   1.000
_cell.angle_alpha   90.00
_cell.angle_beta   90.00
_cell.angle_gamma   90.00
#
_symmetry.space_group_name_H-M   'P 1'
#
loop_
_entity.id
_entity.type
_entity.pdbx_description
1 polymer ?
#
loop_
_entity_poly.entity_id
_entity_poly.type
_entity_poly.pdbx_seq_one_letter_code
_entity_poly.pdbx_strand_id
1 'polypeptide(L)'
;IPSLTLALVLGGYSLSTTLRGSDASAMPANSTPAKDGDGTSSPEASLAADPAVIESLASWPNVDVVVAARDEEAVVARLMERLGALRYPADQLTTWIVDDGSEDKTPDLLDELKPQYPNLNVIRRQRNAGGGKSGALNAALAQSSGEWILVLDADGQISDDQLERLIPIAVMGDWSGVQMRKAVTNADTNLLTRVQAMEMAFDALIQQGRLLGGGVSELRGNGQLLRRDVLEACGGFNEDTVTDDLDLSFRFLLQGARTTLLWNPPVREEAVET
;
A
#
# COMPACT_ATOMS: atom_id res chain seq x y z
N ILE A 1 26.59 -4.67 -35.10
CA ILE A 1 25.76 -3.87 -34.16
C ILE A 1 26.20 -4.28 -32.77
N PRO A 2 26.70 -3.36 -31.92
CA PRO A 2 27.12 -3.72 -30.56
C PRO A 2 25.91 -4.10 -29.72
N SER A 3 26.03 -5.21 -28.99
CA SER A 3 25.05 -5.67 -28.02
C SER A 3 24.92 -4.66 -26.87
N LEU A 4 23.74 -4.12 -26.68
CA LEU A 4 23.42 -3.26 -25.54
C LEU A 4 23.19 -4.16 -24.31
N THR A 5 24.10 -4.13 -23.35
CA THR A 5 23.92 -4.81 -22.06
C THR A 5 23.28 -3.80 -21.10
N LEU A 6 22.03 -3.98 -20.76
CA LEU A 6 21.35 -3.21 -19.71
C LEU A 6 21.59 -3.94 -18.39
N ALA A 7 22.44 -3.38 -17.54
CA ALA A 7 22.63 -3.87 -16.19
C ALA A 7 21.74 -3.04 -15.24
N LEU A 8 20.70 -3.66 -14.71
CA LEU A 8 19.88 -3.08 -13.64
C LEU A 8 20.40 -3.61 -12.31
N VAL A 9 20.98 -2.74 -11.49
CA VAL A 9 21.37 -3.06 -10.11
C VAL A 9 20.21 -2.68 -9.22
N LEU A 10 19.46 -3.67 -8.77
CA LEU A 10 18.38 -3.49 -7.80
C LEU A 10 18.77 -4.26 -6.53
N GLY A 11 19.08 -3.56 -5.46
CA GLY A 11 19.18 -4.11 -4.12
C GLY A 11 20.05 -5.37 -3.99
N GLY A 12 21.28 -5.35 -4.47
CA GLY A 12 22.26 -6.45 -4.27
C GLY A 12 22.11 -7.68 -5.19
N TYR A 13 21.14 -7.72 -6.08
CA TYR A 13 20.98 -8.80 -7.06
C TYR A 13 21.28 -8.29 -8.45
N SER A 14 22.26 -8.92 -9.11
CA SER A 14 22.58 -8.68 -10.52
C SER A 14 21.80 -9.65 -11.39
N LEU A 15 20.84 -9.15 -12.17
CA LEU A 15 20.20 -9.90 -13.25
C LEU A 15 20.82 -9.44 -14.56
N SER A 16 21.69 -10.25 -15.16
CA SER A 16 22.18 -10.05 -16.52
C SER A 16 21.32 -10.84 -17.51
N THR A 17 20.51 -10.16 -18.31
CA THR A 17 19.82 -10.78 -19.44
C THR A 17 20.57 -10.44 -20.72
N THR A 18 21.16 -11.44 -21.37
CA THR A 18 21.78 -11.30 -22.71
C THR A 18 20.69 -11.57 -23.76
N LEU A 19 20.19 -10.53 -24.40
CA LEU A 19 19.36 -10.69 -25.59
C LEU A 19 20.25 -11.08 -26.78
N ARG A 20 20.22 -12.35 -27.17
CA ARG A 20 20.78 -12.78 -28.46
C ARG A 20 19.78 -12.38 -29.55
N GLY A 21 20.27 -11.57 -30.49
CA GLY A 21 19.53 -11.26 -31.71
C GLY A 21 19.27 -12.53 -32.52
N SER A 22 18.02 -12.84 -32.75
CA SER A 22 17.56 -13.77 -33.75
C SER A 22 17.17 -12.99 -35.01
N ASP A 23 17.50 -13.60 -36.16
CA ASP A 23 17.42 -13.04 -37.49
C ASP A 23 16.13 -12.29 -37.83
N ALA A 24 16.36 -11.12 -38.45
CA ALA A 24 15.34 -10.34 -39.11
C ALA A 24 15.00 -10.95 -40.47
N SER A 25 13.97 -11.76 -40.55
CA SER A 25 13.28 -12.01 -41.84
C SER A 25 11.81 -12.34 -41.57
N ALA A 26 10.96 -11.56 -42.27
CA ALA A 26 9.50 -11.68 -42.38
C ALA A 26 8.65 -10.99 -41.31
N MET A 27 8.40 -9.70 -41.47
CA MET A 27 7.16 -9.05 -41.05
C MET A 27 6.20 -8.93 -42.24
N PRO A 28 4.95 -9.37 -42.17
CA PRO A 28 3.93 -8.92 -43.09
C PRO A 28 3.42 -7.54 -42.67
N ALA A 29 3.32 -6.64 -43.63
CA ALA A 29 2.74 -5.31 -43.49
C ALA A 29 1.22 -5.37 -43.38
N ASN A 30 0.67 -4.40 -42.66
CA ASN A 30 -0.73 -4.00 -42.56
C ASN A 30 -1.65 -4.74 -41.57
N SER A 31 -1.79 -4.13 -40.41
CA SER A 31 -3.09 -3.94 -39.81
C SER A 31 -3.07 -2.62 -39.01
N THR A 32 -4.07 -1.79 -39.31
CA THR A 32 -4.40 -0.49 -38.73
C THR A 32 -4.41 -0.52 -37.20
N PRO A 33 -3.94 0.52 -36.48
CA PRO A 33 -4.05 0.55 -35.04
C PRO A 33 -5.51 0.75 -34.64
N ALA A 34 -6.04 -0.21 -33.90
CA ALA A 34 -7.30 -0.03 -33.18
C ALA A 34 -7.05 0.97 -32.04
N LYS A 35 -7.95 1.91 -31.92
CA LYS A 35 -8.00 2.94 -30.89
C LYS A 35 -8.20 2.35 -29.50
N ASP A 36 -7.41 2.90 -28.58
CA ASP A 36 -7.70 3.18 -27.19
C ASP A 36 -8.49 2.14 -26.39
N GLY A 37 -7.75 1.28 -25.71
CA GLY A 37 -8.16 0.65 -24.48
C GLY A 37 -7.04 0.86 -23.49
N ASP A 38 -7.27 1.68 -22.47
CA ASP A 38 -6.43 1.79 -21.28
C ASP A 38 -6.42 0.42 -20.56
N GLY A 39 -5.55 -0.45 -21.00
CA GLY A 39 -5.60 -1.87 -20.71
C GLY A 39 -4.42 -2.37 -19.88
N THR A 40 -4.20 -1.79 -18.69
CA THR A 40 -3.26 -2.35 -17.69
C THR A 40 -3.91 -2.51 -16.32
N SER A 41 -5.15 -3.01 -16.26
CA SER A 41 -5.65 -3.58 -15.02
C SER A 41 -5.00 -4.93 -14.81
N SER A 42 -4.36 -5.15 -13.66
CA SER A 42 -3.92 -6.49 -13.28
C SER A 42 -5.16 -7.42 -13.24
N PRO A 43 -5.02 -8.71 -13.56
CA PRO A 43 -6.13 -9.67 -13.46
C PRO A 43 -6.81 -9.66 -12.09
N GLU A 44 -6.05 -9.43 -11.01
CA GLU A 44 -6.57 -9.35 -9.64
C GLU A 44 -7.43 -8.10 -9.41
N ALA A 45 -7.04 -6.94 -9.93
CA ALA A 45 -7.85 -5.73 -9.83
C ALA A 45 -9.18 -5.86 -10.57
N SER A 46 -9.21 -6.60 -11.67
CA SER A 46 -10.44 -6.92 -12.40
C SER A 46 -11.34 -7.89 -11.61
N LEU A 47 -10.74 -8.89 -10.94
CA LEU A 47 -11.48 -9.85 -10.11
C LEU A 47 -12.13 -9.19 -8.90
N ALA A 48 -11.41 -8.29 -8.21
CA ALA A 48 -11.93 -7.59 -7.03
C ALA A 48 -13.07 -6.61 -7.36
N ALA A 49 -13.17 -6.15 -8.60
CA ALA A 49 -14.24 -5.27 -9.06
C ALA A 49 -15.50 -6.04 -9.53
N ASP A 50 -15.43 -7.36 -9.67
CA ASP A 50 -16.55 -8.19 -10.11
C ASP A 50 -17.52 -8.40 -8.93
N PRO A 51 -18.81 -7.98 -9.05
CA PRO A 51 -19.80 -8.23 -8.01
C PRO A 51 -19.92 -9.71 -7.59
N ALA A 52 -19.71 -10.65 -8.52
CA ALA A 52 -19.73 -12.08 -8.21
C ALA A 52 -18.60 -12.50 -7.29
N VAL A 53 -17.46 -11.82 -7.34
CA VAL A 53 -16.32 -12.05 -6.44
C VAL A 53 -16.62 -11.52 -5.04
N ILE A 54 -17.24 -10.34 -4.96
CA ILE A 54 -17.67 -9.73 -3.69
C ILE A 54 -18.71 -10.63 -3.00
N GLU A 55 -19.69 -11.15 -3.74
CA GLU A 55 -20.71 -12.08 -3.23
C GLU A 55 -20.15 -13.45 -2.85
N SER A 56 -18.98 -13.83 -3.37
CA SER A 56 -18.37 -15.15 -3.09
C SER A 56 -17.66 -15.22 -1.75
N LEU A 57 -17.38 -14.09 -1.09
CA LEU A 57 -16.85 -14.09 0.27
C LEU A 57 -17.93 -14.60 1.22
N ALA A 58 -17.67 -15.72 1.89
CA ALA A 58 -18.60 -16.32 2.86
C ALA A 58 -18.86 -15.36 4.04
N SER A 59 -17.88 -14.54 4.39
CA SER A 59 -17.96 -13.44 5.37
C SER A 59 -16.84 -12.44 5.13
N TRP A 60 -17.08 -11.19 5.44
CA TRP A 60 -16.06 -10.16 5.46
C TRP A 60 -15.20 -10.31 6.72
N PRO A 61 -13.85 -10.35 6.64
CA PRO A 61 -13.00 -10.43 7.82
C PRO A 61 -12.96 -9.11 8.59
N ASN A 62 -12.55 -9.15 9.86
CA ASN A 62 -12.30 -7.95 10.64
C ASN A 62 -11.03 -7.23 10.16
N VAL A 63 -11.14 -5.93 9.90
CA VAL A 63 -10.04 -5.08 9.44
C VAL A 63 -9.78 -3.97 10.44
N ASP A 64 -8.52 -3.82 10.84
CA ASP A 64 -8.02 -2.67 11.57
C ASP A 64 -7.29 -1.73 10.60
N VAL A 65 -7.79 -0.52 10.41
CA VAL A 65 -7.05 0.55 9.72
C VAL A 65 -6.18 1.26 10.74
N VAL A 66 -4.86 1.25 10.53
CA VAL A 66 -3.89 1.79 11.48
C VAL A 66 -3.14 2.96 10.85
N VAL A 67 -3.15 4.09 11.52
CA VAL A 67 -2.46 5.32 11.12
C VAL A 67 -1.60 5.82 12.26
N ALA A 68 -0.31 6.01 11.99
CA ALA A 68 0.58 6.77 12.88
C ALA A 68 0.52 8.25 12.48
N ALA A 69 0.21 9.12 13.43
CA ALA A 69 0.10 10.56 13.21
C ALA A 69 1.02 11.32 14.17
N ARG A 70 1.77 12.29 13.65
CA ARG A 70 2.58 13.20 14.43
C ARG A 70 2.60 14.58 13.81
N ASP A 71 2.00 15.56 14.49
CA ASP A 71 1.90 16.94 14.02
C ASP A 71 1.15 17.03 12.66
N GLU A 72 -0.04 16.38 12.59
CA GLU A 72 -0.85 16.18 11.37
C GLU A 72 -2.15 17.01 11.39
N GLU A 73 -2.18 18.16 12.09
CA GLU A 73 -3.38 19.01 12.19
C GLU A 73 -3.99 19.41 10.84
N ALA A 74 -3.17 19.50 9.80
CA ALA A 74 -3.60 19.90 8.47
C ALA A 74 -4.40 18.83 7.73
N VAL A 75 -4.24 17.55 8.08
CA VAL A 75 -4.75 16.42 7.29
C VAL A 75 -5.67 15.49 8.06
N VAL A 76 -5.58 15.42 9.39
CA VAL A 76 -6.29 14.43 10.22
C VAL A 76 -7.81 14.46 10.04
N ALA A 77 -8.43 15.62 9.89
CA ALA A 77 -9.86 15.73 9.67
C ALA A 77 -10.28 15.14 8.30
N ARG A 78 -9.54 15.44 7.24
CA ARG A 78 -9.76 14.87 5.90
C ARG A 78 -9.52 13.37 5.86
N LEU A 79 -8.53 12.89 6.62
CA LEU A 79 -8.29 11.46 6.77
C LEU A 79 -9.51 10.77 7.37
N MET A 80 -10.05 11.29 8.47
CA MET A 80 -11.22 10.70 9.13
C MET A 80 -12.48 10.73 8.26
N GLU A 81 -12.69 11.80 7.49
CA GLU A 81 -13.78 11.87 6.52
C GLU A 81 -13.67 10.74 5.48
N ARG A 82 -12.48 10.48 4.95
CA ARG A 82 -12.23 9.40 3.99
C ARG A 82 -12.41 8.02 4.60
N LEU A 83 -11.87 7.79 5.80
CA LEU A 83 -12.00 6.51 6.49
C LEU A 83 -13.45 6.23 6.89
N GLY A 84 -14.20 7.27 7.26
CA GLY A 84 -15.64 7.17 7.54
C GLY A 84 -16.51 6.91 6.31
N ALA A 85 -16.01 7.20 5.10
CA ALA A 85 -16.69 6.93 3.83
C ALA A 85 -16.40 5.53 3.27
N LEU A 86 -15.49 4.76 3.89
CA LEU A 86 -15.15 3.41 3.41
C LEU A 86 -16.38 2.49 3.42
N ARG A 87 -16.62 1.87 2.29
CA ARG A 87 -17.65 0.83 2.15
C ARG A 87 -17.11 -0.48 2.69
N TYR A 88 -17.51 -0.78 3.93
CA TYR A 88 -17.18 -2.01 4.64
C TYR A 88 -18.21 -2.25 5.75
N PRO A 89 -18.51 -3.49 6.15
CA PRO A 89 -19.39 -3.74 7.30
C PRO A 89 -18.88 -3.02 8.55
N ALA A 90 -19.73 -2.16 9.14
CA ALA A 90 -19.34 -1.25 10.20
C ALA A 90 -18.88 -1.95 11.49
N ASP A 91 -19.38 -3.15 11.73
CA ASP A 91 -19.03 -4.01 12.85
C ASP A 91 -17.72 -4.79 12.64
N GLN A 92 -17.17 -4.74 11.43
CA GLN A 92 -15.94 -5.42 11.05
C GLN A 92 -14.80 -4.45 10.69
N LEU A 93 -15.03 -3.14 10.80
CA LEU A 93 -14.03 -2.11 10.53
C LEU A 93 -13.72 -1.32 11.78
N THR A 94 -12.48 -1.32 12.19
CA THR A 94 -11.99 -0.50 13.29
C THR A 94 -10.87 0.42 12.81
N THR A 95 -10.91 1.68 13.19
CA THR A 95 -9.86 2.67 12.88
C THR A 95 -9.04 2.96 14.13
N TRP A 96 -7.74 2.87 14.01
CA TRP A 96 -6.76 3.16 15.05
C TRP A 96 -5.87 4.31 14.60
N ILE A 97 -5.98 5.46 15.27
CA ILE A 97 -5.03 6.56 15.07
C ILE A 97 -4.12 6.61 16.29
N VAL A 98 -2.82 6.48 16.03
CA VAL A 98 -1.80 6.62 17.06
C VAL A 98 -1.19 8.00 16.97
N ASP A 99 -1.57 8.87 17.90
CA ASP A 99 -0.94 10.17 18.11
C ASP A 99 0.42 9.96 18.79
N ASP A 100 1.50 10.07 18.00
CA ASP A 100 2.87 9.80 18.46
C ASP A 100 3.51 11.06 19.09
N GLY A 101 2.77 11.67 20.01
CA GLY A 101 3.20 12.83 20.79
C GLY A 101 3.21 14.11 19.98
N SER A 102 2.12 14.43 19.29
CA SER A 102 1.94 15.70 18.59
C SER A 102 1.99 16.90 19.54
N GLU A 103 2.55 18.02 19.06
CA GLU A 103 2.62 19.29 19.77
C GLU A 103 1.74 20.38 19.12
N ASP A 104 1.13 20.07 17.97
CA ASP A 104 0.16 20.89 17.27
C ASP A 104 -1.27 20.60 17.74
N LYS A 105 -2.28 20.95 16.95
CA LYS A 105 -3.70 20.72 17.28
C LYS A 105 -4.20 19.30 16.96
N THR A 106 -3.33 18.38 16.51
CA THR A 106 -3.73 16.99 16.19
C THR A 106 -4.46 16.32 17.34
N PRO A 107 -3.98 16.38 18.62
CA PRO A 107 -4.68 15.74 19.73
C PRO A 107 -6.11 16.29 19.96
N ASP A 108 -6.27 17.61 19.89
CA ASP A 108 -7.56 18.28 20.11
C ASP A 108 -8.56 17.91 19.00
N LEU A 109 -8.10 17.92 17.75
CA LEU A 109 -8.91 17.51 16.60
C LEU A 109 -9.36 16.05 16.69
N LEU A 110 -8.50 15.15 17.14
CA LEU A 110 -8.88 13.74 17.36
C LEU A 110 -9.94 13.58 18.46
N ASP A 111 -9.89 14.39 19.52
CA ASP A 111 -10.93 14.38 20.57
C ASP A 111 -12.27 14.91 20.05
N GLU A 112 -12.26 15.93 19.18
CA GLU A 112 -13.45 16.47 18.53
C GLU A 112 -14.06 15.50 17.51
N LEU A 113 -13.23 14.72 16.82
CA LEU A 113 -13.67 13.76 15.81
C LEU A 113 -14.20 12.44 16.42
N LYS A 114 -13.62 11.99 17.53
CA LYS A 114 -13.96 10.69 18.15
C LYS A 114 -15.46 10.45 18.38
N PRO A 115 -16.27 11.42 18.83
CA PRO A 115 -17.72 11.23 18.97
C PRO A 115 -18.47 11.03 17.66
N GLN A 116 -17.90 11.49 16.54
CA GLN A 116 -18.51 11.43 15.19
C GLN A 116 -18.24 10.09 14.51
N TYR A 117 -17.18 9.38 14.93
CA TYR A 117 -16.73 8.11 14.34
C TYR A 117 -16.69 7.01 15.41
N PRO A 118 -17.77 6.24 15.60
CA PRO A 118 -17.88 5.24 16.69
C PRO A 118 -16.83 4.13 16.64
N ASN A 119 -16.28 3.84 15.43
CA ASN A 119 -15.23 2.86 15.22
C ASN A 119 -13.80 3.43 15.34
N LEU A 120 -13.66 4.71 15.74
CA LEU A 120 -12.37 5.35 15.95
C LEU A 120 -11.83 5.06 17.35
N ASN A 121 -10.63 4.51 17.41
CA ASN A 121 -9.81 4.40 18.62
C ASN A 121 -8.58 5.30 18.46
N VAL A 122 -8.28 6.04 19.52
CA VAL A 122 -7.10 6.92 19.58
C VAL A 122 -6.16 6.43 20.66
N ILE A 123 -4.92 6.14 20.27
CA ILE A 123 -3.82 5.81 21.18
C ILE A 123 -2.90 7.03 21.25
N ARG A 124 -2.55 7.45 22.46
CA ARG A 124 -1.62 8.57 22.67
C ARG A 124 -0.31 8.07 23.23
N ARG A 125 0.76 8.36 22.51
CA ARG A 125 2.13 8.09 22.93
C ARG A 125 2.83 9.39 23.34
N GLN A 126 3.84 9.27 24.18
CA GLN A 126 4.70 10.41 24.48
C GLN A 126 5.64 10.68 23.31
N ARG A 127 5.97 11.94 23.03
CA ARG A 127 6.87 12.33 21.92
C ARG A 127 8.24 11.62 21.94
N ASN A 128 8.69 11.21 23.11
CA ASN A 128 9.95 10.52 23.33
C ASN A 128 9.80 9.01 23.57
N ALA A 129 8.66 8.43 23.22
CA ALA A 129 8.39 6.99 23.44
C ALA A 129 9.34 6.07 22.66
N GLY A 130 10.02 6.59 21.64
CA GLY A 130 10.93 5.81 20.80
C GLY A 130 10.24 5.01 19.70
N GLY A 131 11.03 4.31 18.87
CA GLY A 131 10.51 3.43 17.79
C GLY A 131 9.87 4.13 16.61
N GLY A 132 9.71 5.46 16.65
CA GLY A 132 9.13 6.25 15.54
C GLY A 132 7.79 5.72 15.06
N LYS A 133 7.60 5.71 13.73
CA LYS A 133 6.38 5.19 13.07
C LYS A 133 6.13 3.72 13.42
N SER A 134 7.17 2.88 13.37
CA SER A 134 7.06 1.45 13.71
C SER A 134 6.60 1.24 15.15
N GLY A 135 7.11 2.03 16.12
CA GLY A 135 6.67 1.99 17.50
C GLY A 135 5.20 2.42 17.68
N ALA A 136 4.74 3.41 16.90
CA ALA A 136 3.33 3.79 16.87
C ALA A 136 2.45 2.67 16.30
N LEU A 137 2.86 2.05 15.19
CA LEU A 137 2.14 0.92 14.59
C LEU A 137 2.08 -0.28 15.52
N ASN A 138 3.18 -0.61 16.22
CA ASN A 138 3.20 -1.67 17.24
C ASN A 138 2.28 -1.38 18.42
N ALA A 139 2.15 -0.11 18.84
CA ALA A 139 1.22 0.26 19.90
C ALA A 139 -0.25 0.00 19.51
N ALA A 140 -0.59 0.21 18.24
CA ALA A 140 -1.90 -0.17 17.71
C ALA A 140 -2.03 -1.69 17.57
N LEU A 141 -1.02 -2.38 17.05
CA LEU A 141 -1.02 -3.84 16.91
C LEU A 141 -1.29 -4.55 18.23
N ALA A 142 -0.72 -4.05 19.33
CA ALA A 142 -0.90 -4.61 20.67
C ALA A 142 -2.32 -4.46 21.24
N GLN A 143 -3.11 -3.52 20.75
CA GLN A 143 -4.47 -3.22 21.26
C GLN A 143 -5.57 -3.62 20.28
N SER A 144 -5.25 -3.77 19.02
CA SER A 144 -6.17 -4.14 17.95
C SER A 144 -6.31 -5.66 17.83
N SER A 145 -7.35 -6.14 17.12
CA SER A 145 -7.66 -7.57 17.02
C SER A 145 -8.18 -8.00 15.65
N GLY A 146 -8.21 -7.10 14.67
CA GLY A 146 -8.64 -7.40 13.31
C GLY A 146 -7.75 -8.47 12.66
N GLU A 147 -8.32 -9.32 11.85
CA GLU A 147 -7.62 -10.36 11.11
C GLU A 147 -6.65 -9.75 10.07
N TRP A 148 -7.04 -8.60 9.54
CA TRP A 148 -6.24 -7.82 8.60
C TRP A 148 -5.91 -6.43 9.17
N ILE A 149 -4.73 -5.95 8.86
CA ILE A 149 -4.23 -4.64 9.24
C ILE A 149 -3.94 -3.84 7.98
N LEU A 150 -4.67 -2.74 7.78
CA LEU A 150 -4.40 -1.77 6.72
C LEU A 150 -3.60 -0.61 7.30
N VAL A 151 -2.34 -0.48 6.90
CA VAL A 151 -1.48 0.64 7.30
C VAL A 151 -1.61 1.77 6.28
N LEU A 152 -1.91 2.97 6.77
CA LEU A 152 -1.95 4.20 5.99
C LEU A 152 -1.12 5.29 6.65
N ASP A 153 -0.57 6.18 5.84
CA ASP A 153 -0.01 7.45 6.31
C ASP A 153 -1.14 8.47 6.53
N ALA A 154 -0.91 9.46 7.39
CA ALA A 154 -1.94 10.44 7.75
C ALA A 154 -2.41 11.28 6.56
N ASP A 155 -1.55 11.52 5.57
CA ASP A 155 -1.87 12.19 4.31
C ASP A 155 -2.39 11.24 3.22
N GLY A 156 -2.43 9.92 3.51
CA GLY A 156 -2.84 8.87 2.59
C GLY A 156 -4.29 9.06 2.11
N GLN A 157 -4.48 8.98 0.80
CA GLN A 157 -5.78 9.12 0.16
C GLN A 157 -6.17 7.81 -0.51
N ILE A 158 -7.29 7.24 -0.08
CA ILE A 158 -7.86 6.01 -0.62
C ILE A 158 -9.28 6.27 -1.12
N SER A 159 -9.77 5.42 -2.01
CA SER A 159 -11.16 5.46 -2.47
C SER A 159 -12.11 4.80 -1.47
N ASP A 160 -13.37 5.16 -1.53
CA ASP A 160 -14.43 4.58 -0.68
C ASP A 160 -14.62 3.07 -0.89
N ASP A 161 -14.32 2.56 -2.09
CA ASP A 161 -14.38 1.14 -2.47
C ASP A 161 -13.05 0.38 -2.23
N GLN A 162 -12.09 0.99 -1.54
CA GLN A 162 -10.75 0.43 -1.41
C GLN A 162 -10.74 -0.95 -0.75
N LEU A 163 -11.45 -1.12 0.36
CA LEU A 163 -11.50 -2.40 1.07
C LEU A 163 -12.29 -3.46 0.31
N GLU A 164 -13.34 -3.07 -0.41
CA GLU A 164 -14.09 -3.98 -1.28
C GLU A 164 -13.22 -4.60 -2.38
N ARG A 165 -12.13 -3.94 -2.77
CA ARG A 165 -11.17 -4.45 -3.75
C ARG A 165 -10.00 -5.18 -3.13
N LEU A 166 -9.48 -4.69 -2.01
CA LEU A 166 -8.31 -5.28 -1.34
C LEU A 166 -8.60 -6.63 -0.73
N ILE A 167 -9.70 -6.75 0.01
CA ILE A 167 -10.01 -7.94 0.81
C ILE A 167 -10.25 -9.17 -0.06
N PRO A 168 -11.06 -9.11 -1.14
CA PRO A 168 -11.20 -10.27 -2.04
C PRO A 168 -9.88 -10.74 -2.64
N ILE A 169 -9.00 -9.81 -3.06
CA ILE A 169 -7.67 -10.16 -3.56
C ILE A 169 -6.87 -10.90 -2.49
N ALA A 170 -6.82 -10.35 -1.28
CA ALA A 170 -6.05 -10.90 -0.19
C ALA A 170 -6.53 -12.32 0.21
N VAL A 171 -7.84 -12.47 0.40
CA VAL A 171 -8.45 -13.72 0.88
C VAL A 171 -8.44 -14.80 -0.20
N MET A 172 -8.92 -14.50 -1.41
CA MET A 172 -9.03 -15.50 -2.48
C MET A 172 -7.68 -15.89 -3.07
N GLY A 173 -6.71 -14.98 -3.07
CA GLY A 173 -5.34 -15.26 -3.52
C GLY A 173 -4.46 -15.88 -2.45
N ASP A 174 -4.97 -16.08 -1.23
CA ASP A 174 -4.19 -16.54 -0.05
C ASP A 174 -2.89 -15.73 0.11
N TRP A 175 -3.03 -14.39 -0.03
CA TRP A 175 -1.91 -13.49 0.13
C TRP A 175 -1.73 -13.13 1.61
N SER A 176 -0.49 -13.03 2.03
CA SER A 176 -0.14 -12.58 3.38
C SER A 176 -0.03 -11.05 3.49
N GLY A 177 0.16 -10.40 2.35
CA GLY A 177 0.19 -8.94 2.24
C GLY A 177 -0.20 -8.47 0.84
N VAL A 178 -0.91 -7.34 0.78
CA VAL A 178 -1.26 -6.67 -0.47
C VAL A 178 -0.80 -5.22 -0.39
N GLN A 179 0.14 -4.84 -1.25
CA GLN A 179 0.57 -3.44 -1.37
C GLN A 179 -0.32 -2.74 -2.38
N MET A 180 -0.89 -1.59 -2.03
CA MET A 180 -1.50 -0.71 -3.02
C MET A 180 -0.42 0.02 -3.82
N ARG A 181 -0.64 0.18 -5.13
CA ARG A 181 0.21 1.06 -5.94
C ARG A 181 0.16 2.48 -5.37
N LYS A 182 1.32 3.09 -5.19
CA LYS A 182 1.42 4.49 -4.76
C LYS A 182 1.27 5.43 -5.97
N ALA A 183 0.63 6.56 -5.77
CA ALA A 183 0.49 7.60 -6.78
C ALA A 183 0.49 8.99 -6.14
N VAL A 184 0.99 9.99 -6.88
CA VAL A 184 1.06 11.38 -6.43
C VAL A 184 -0.23 12.13 -6.82
N THR A 185 -0.75 12.96 -5.92
CA THR A 185 -1.94 13.80 -6.18
C THR A 185 -1.62 15.12 -6.86
N ASN A 186 -0.49 15.72 -6.53
CA ASN A 186 -0.04 17.04 -6.99
C ASN A 186 1.07 16.98 -8.05
N ALA A 187 1.06 15.93 -8.91
CA ALA A 187 2.11 15.68 -9.91
C ALA A 187 2.33 16.88 -10.87
N ASP A 188 1.30 17.66 -11.15
CA ASP A 188 1.36 18.77 -12.12
C ASP A 188 1.83 20.11 -11.53
N THR A 189 2.12 20.17 -10.22
CA THR A 189 2.49 21.43 -9.54
C THR A 189 3.82 22.00 -10.06
N ASN A 190 4.86 21.17 -10.14
CA ASN A 190 6.18 21.59 -10.62
C ASN A 190 7.02 20.40 -11.15
N LEU A 191 8.27 20.66 -11.53
CA LEU A 191 9.17 19.62 -12.06
C LEU A 191 9.49 18.56 -11.00
N LEU A 192 9.70 18.97 -9.75
CA LEU A 192 10.05 18.04 -8.65
C LEU A 192 8.92 17.06 -8.39
N THR A 193 7.67 17.53 -8.30
CA THR A 193 6.51 16.66 -8.11
C THR A 193 6.27 15.71 -9.27
N ARG A 194 6.56 16.15 -10.52
CA ARG A 194 6.52 15.26 -11.70
C ARG A 194 7.57 14.17 -11.65
N VAL A 195 8.79 14.49 -11.23
CA VAL A 195 9.86 13.49 -11.09
C VAL A 195 9.49 12.45 -10.03
N GLN A 196 8.96 12.87 -8.88
CA GLN A 196 8.48 11.96 -7.84
C GLN A 196 7.34 11.06 -8.34
N ALA A 197 6.38 11.62 -9.09
CA ALA A 197 5.30 10.84 -9.69
C ALA A 197 5.83 9.80 -10.71
N MET A 198 6.83 10.16 -11.51
CA MET A 198 7.49 9.22 -12.44
C MET A 198 8.25 8.12 -11.69
N GLU A 199 8.94 8.44 -10.60
CA GLU A 199 9.64 7.49 -9.75
C GLU A 199 8.66 6.46 -9.17
N MET A 200 7.54 6.90 -8.60
CA MET A 200 6.50 6.01 -8.07
C MET A 200 5.87 5.13 -9.15
N ALA A 201 5.62 5.69 -10.33
CA ALA A 201 5.08 4.92 -11.44
C ALA A 201 6.09 3.86 -11.93
N PHE A 202 7.38 4.20 -11.98
CA PHE A 202 8.43 3.28 -12.37
C PHE A 202 8.63 2.16 -11.34
N ASP A 203 8.59 2.49 -10.04
CA ASP A 203 8.61 1.49 -8.96
C ASP A 203 7.45 0.50 -9.11
N ALA A 204 6.24 0.99 -9.33
CA ALA A 204 5.07 0.13 -9.53
C ALA A 204 5.24 -0.84 -10.72
N LEU A 205 5.83 -0.38 -11.84
CA LEU A 205 6.14 -1.24 -12.99
C LEU A 205 7.18 -2.31 -12.65
N ILE A 206 8.20 -1.98 -11.84
CA ILE A 206 9.20 -2.95 -11.36
C ILE A 206 8.52 -4.02 -10.50
N GLN A 207 7.66 -3.60 -9.57
CA GLN A 207 6.91 -4.51 -8.71
C GLN A 207 6.04 -5.47 -9.54
N GLN A 208 5.32 -4.94 -10.52
CA GLN A 208 4.52 -5.73 -11.43
C GLN A 208 5.38 -6.72 -12.24
N GLY A 209 6.53 -6.27 -12.73
CA GLY A 209 7.49 -7.13 -13.45
C GLY A 209 8.00 -8.29 -12.59
N ARG A 210 8.26 -8.05 -11.29
CA ARG A 210 8.63 -9.11 -10.34
C ARG A 210 7.52 -10.14 -10.16
N LEU A 211 6.28 -9.69 -9.98
CA LEU A 211 5.11 -10.57 -9.84
C LEU A 211 4.90 -11.42 -11.09
N LEU A 212 4.98 -10.83 -12.28
CA LEU A 212 4.89 -11.55 -13.55
C LEU A 212 6.03 -12.58 -13.74
N GLY A 213 7.19 -12.34 -13.14
CA GLY A 213 8.31 -13.27 -13.08
C GLY A 213 8.19 -14.36 -12.00
N GLY A 214 7.07 -14.44 -11.29
CA GLY A 214 6.84 -15.42 -10.21
C GLY A 214 7.46 -15.01 -8.86
N GLY A 215 7.87 -13.76 -8.72
CA GLY A 215 8.36 -13.18 -7.46
C GLY A 215 7.23 -12.64 -6.59
N VAL A 216 7.60 -11.80 -5.61
CA VAL A 216 6.68 -11.13 -4.69
C VAL A 216 6.79 -9.61 -4.83
N SER A 217 5.75 -8.89 -4.45
CA SER A 217 5.77 -7.44 -4.31
C SER A 217 6.46 -7.05 -3.00
N GLU A 218 7.19 -5.93 -3.01
CA GLU A 218 7.67 -5.32 -1.77
C GLU A 218 6.55 -4.51 -1.11
N LEU A 219 6.55 -4.47 0.22
CA LEU A 219 5.76 -3.56 1.02
C LEU A 219 6.41 -2.17 1.00
N ARG A 220 5.60 -1.09 1.00
CA ARG A 220 6.07 0.29 0.81
C ARG A 220 5.52 1.26 1.88
N GLY A 221 5.17 0.73 3.04
CA GLY A 221 4.73 1.49 4.19
C GLY A 221 3.30 2.03 4.06
N ASN A 222 3.04 2.96 3.14
CA ASN A 222 1.71 3.51 2.92
C ASN A 222 0.87 2.60 2.00
N GLY A 223 -0.37 2.28 2.42
CA GLY A 223 -1.28 1.47 1.62
C GLY A 223 -0.94 -0.02 1.59
N GLN A 224 -0.50 -0.57 2.71
CA GLN A 224 -0.24 -2.00 2.83
C GLN A 224 -1.30 -2.69 3.69
N LEU A 225 -1.94 -3.71 3.14
CA LEU A 225 -2.83 -4.62 3.86
C LEU A 225 -2.04 -5.86 4.25
N LEU A 226 -2.01 -6.18 5.54
CA LEU A 226 -1.19 -7.24 6.12
C LEU A 226 -2.05 -8.23 6.89
N ARG A 227 -1.81 -9.52 6.72
CA ARG A 227 -2.44 -10.55 7.54
C ARG A 227 -1.80 -10.55 8.93
N ARG A 228 -2.63 -10.42 9.95
CA ARG A 228 -2.17 -10.24 11.35
C ARG A 228 -1.26 -11.38 11.82
N ASP A 229 -1.67 -12.62 11.62
CA ASP A 229 -0.93 -13.80 12.07
C ASP A 229 0.51 -13.84 11.52
N VAL A 230 0.68 -13.45 10.26
CA VAL A 230 1.99 -13.37 9.61
C VAL A 230 2.82 -12.20 10.16
N LEU A 231 2.18 -11.03 10.35
CA LEU A 231 2.85 -9.86 10.91
C LEU A 231 3.34 -10.14 12.34
N GLU A 232 2.50 -10.76 13.18
CA GLU A 232 2.86 -11.16 14.54
C GLU A 232 3.94 -12.23 14.58
N ALA A 233 3.89 -13.22 13.68
CA ALA A 233 4.92 -14.24 13.53
C ALA A 233 6.28 -13.66 13.13
N CYS A 234 6.29 -12.53 12.40
CA CYS A 234 7.49 -11.78 12.08
C CYS A 234 7.98 -10.87 13.22
N GLY A 235 7.25 -10.77 14.33
CA GLY A 235 7.59 -9.90 15.47
C GLY A 235 7.11 -8.45 15.33
N GLY A 236 6.12 -8.18 14.46
CA GLY A 236 5.55 -6.85 14.25
C GLY A 236 6.43 -5.94 13.39
N PHE A 237 6.31 -4.63 13.60
CA PHE A 237 7.12 -3.62 12.90
C PHE A 237 8.46 -3.43 13.60
N ASN A 238 9.55 -3.39 12.85
CA ASN A 238 10.90 -3.25 13.40
C ASN A 238 11.16 -1.79 13.77
N GLU A 239 11.38 -1.52 15.05
CA GLU A 239 11.61 -0.17 15.60
C GLU A 239 13.05 0.32 15.45
N ASP A 240 13.98 -0.58 15.13
CA ASP A 240 15.42 -0.32 15.06
C ASP A 240 15.92 -0.04 13.64
N THR A 241 15.02 0.03 12.64
CA THR A 241 15.37 0.27 11.24
C THR A 241 14.76 1.55 10.69
N VAL A 242 15.46 2.18 9.75
CA VAL A 242 14.96 3.35 9.01
C VAL A 242 14.08 2.94 7.82
N THR A 243 14.29 1.72 7.30
CA THR A 243 13.56 1.15 6.15
C THR A 243 12.69 -0.01 6.64
N ASP A 244 11.72 0.33 7.49
CA ASP A 244 10.85 -0.63 8.16
C ASP A 244 9.99 -1.47 7.19
N ASP A 245 9.54 -0.88 6.10
CA ASP A 245 8.78 -1.53 5.04
C ASP A 245 9.62 -2.55 4.25
N LEU A 246 10.85 -2.21 3.91
CA LEU A 246 11.78 -3.13 3.24
C LEU A 246 12.18 -4.28 4.17
N ASP A 247 12.50 -3.98 5.43
CA ASP A 247 12.79 -4.98 6.46
C ASP A 247 11.61 -5.95 6.64
N LEU A 248 10.38 -5.43 6.73
CA LEU A 248 9.18 -6.23 6.84
C LEU A 248 8.97 -7.12 5.60
N SER A 249 9.24 -6.60 4.41
CA SER A 249 9.18 -7.38 3.16
C SER A 249 10.11 -8.59 3.20
N PHE A 250 11.36 -8.41 3.67
CA PHE A 250 12.29 -9.51 3.81
C PHE A 250 11.88 -10.51 4.89
N ARG A 251 11.36 -10.04 6.04
CA ARG A 251 10.88 -10.94 7.10
C ARG A 251 9.68 -11.76 6.65
N PHE A 252 8.75 -11.16 5.88
CA PHE A 252 7.65 -11.89 5.24
C PHE A 252 8.18 -12.97 4.29
N LEU A 253 9.11 -12.61 3.42
CA LEU A 253 9.72 -13.56 2.48
C LEU A 253 10.42 -14.73 3.19
N LEU A 254 11.16 -14.46 4.27
CA LEU A 254 11.83 -15.49 5.06
C LEU A 254 10.86 -16.45 5.78
N GLN A 255 9.64 -15.99 6.07
CA GLN A 255 8.55 -16.83 6.59
C GLN A 255 7.80 -17.60 5.49
N GLY A 256 8.21 -17.46 4.22
CA GLY A 256 7.49 -18.02 3.08
C GLY A 256 6.17 -17.33 2.79
N ALA A 257 5.92 -16.17 3.39
CA ALA A 257 4.72 -15.37 3.16
C ALA A 257 4.76 -14.72 1.78
N ARG A 258 3.60 -14.70 1.12
CA ARG A 258 3.45 -14.17 -0.24
C ARG A 258 2.81 -12.80 -0.20
N THR A 259 3.35 -11.87 -0.98
CA THR A 259 2.82 -10.50 -1.13
C THR A 259 2.51 -10.22 -2.59
N THR A 260 1.48 -9.40 -2.83
CA THR A 260 1.07 -8.95 -4.17
C THR A 260 0.83 -7.46 -4.23
N LEU A 261 0.52 -6.94 -5.41
CA LEU A 261 0.30 -5.52 -5.68
C LEU A 261 -1.14 -5.31 -6.19
N LEU A 262 -1.92 -4.47 -5.52
CA LEU A 262 -3.14 -3.90 -6.08
C LEU A 262 -2.78 -2.71 -6.97
N TRP A 263 -3.05 -2.83 -8.27
CA TRP A 263 -2.74 -1.78 -9.25
C TRP A 263 -3.72 -0.60 -9.18
N ASN A 264 -5.00 -0.89 -9.08
CA ASN A 264 -6.08 0.11 -8.99
C ASN A 264 -7.19 -0.33 -8.03
N PRO A 265 -7.74 0.61 -7.25
CA PRO A 265 -7.30 2.01 -7.09
C PRO A 265 -5.98 2.11 -6.32
N PRO A 266 -5.17 3.16 -6.59
CA PRO A 266 -3.93 3.40 -5.85
C PRO A 266 -4.20 4.05 -4.48
N VAL A 267 -3.26 3.93 -3.56
CA VAL A 267 -3.12 4.89 -2.49
C VAL A 267 -2.43 6.14 -3.05
N ARG A 268 -2.94 7.32 -2.71
CA ARG A 268 -2.40 8.59 -3.18
C ARG A 268 -1.79 9.37 -2.01
N GLU A 269 -0.73 10.09 -2.29
CA GLU A 269 -0.04 10.96 -1.33
C GLU A 269 0.40 12.25 -2.01
N GLU A 270 0.70 13.28 -1.24
CA GLU A 270 1.21 14.52 -1.77
C GLU A 270 2.73 14.43 -1.94
N ALA A 271 3.23 14.77 -3.12
CA ALA A 271 4.67 14.91 -3.35
C ALA A 271 5.20 16.21 -2.73
N VAL A 272 6.45 16.20 -2.28
CA VAL A 272 7.14 17.36 -1.74
C VAL A 272 7.34 18.41 -2.85
N GLU A 273 6.94 19.65 -2.59
CA GLU A 273 6.97 20.73 -3.59
C GLU A 273 8.24 21.58 -3.57
N THR A 274 9.02 21.56 -2.47
CA THR A 274 10.23 22.37 -2.27
C THR A 274 11.35 21.58 -1.61
#